data_9719e717782cf747c9219c060db5e544
#
_entry.id   9719e717782cf747c9219c060db5e544
#
_cell.length_a   1.000
_cell.length_b   1.000
_cell.length_c   1.000
_cell.angle_alpha   90.00
_cell.angle_beta   90.00
_cell.angle_gamma   90.00
#
_symmetry.space_group_name_H-M   'P 1'
#
loop_
_entity.id
_entity.type
_entity.pdbx_description
1 polymer ?
#
loop_
_entity_poly.entity_id
_entity_poly.type
_entity_poly.pdbx_seq_one_letter_code
_entity_poly.pdbx_strand_id
1 'polypeptide(L)'
;NTGCKVHLEAIHLPYSEMRTNRTMADTFKENLRLLGETTEDGPRNRMGSLDMGNVSQLVPAIHPFIAICRPSLASHSREFAQATQMPEGEKGLLLAARALALTAADVLVSADLRRRIDEEFRRPGGKTK
;
A
#
# COMPACT_ATOMS: atom_id res chain seq x y z
N ASN A 1 -8.32 -26.10 32.46
CA ASN A 1 -7.17 -25.51 33.18
C ASN A 1 -5.96 -26.39 32.90
N THR A 2 -5.06 -25.98 31.96
CA THR A 2 -3.95 -26.80 31.46
C THR A 2 -2.70 -26.75 32.37
N GLY A 3 -2.68 -25.86 33.39
CA GLY A 3 -1.52 -25.64 34.25
C GLY A 3 -0.37 -24.89 33.56
N CYS A 4 -0.53 -24.48 32.31
CA CYS A 4 0.48 -23.72 31.59
C CYS A 4 0.63 -22.31 32.16
N LYS A 5 1.88 -21.83 32.23
CA LYS A 5 2.21 -20.43 32.49
C LYS A 5 2.55 -19.76 31.17
N VAL A 6 2.01 -18.57 30.95
CA VAL A 6 2.29 -17.75 29.74
C VAL A 6 3.20 -16.60 30.16
N HIS A 7 4.32 -16.41 29.44
CA HIS A 7 5.15 -15.22 29.51
C HIS A 7 4.99 -14.48 28.18
N LEU A 8 4.65 -13.20 28.23
CA LEU A 8 4.49 -12.32 27.05
C LEU A 8 5.52 -11.21 27.13
N GLU A 9 6.33 -11.10 26.08
CA GLU A 9 7.32 -10.05 25.93
C GLU A 9 7.13 -9.37 24.59
N ALA A 10 7.05 -8.04 24.59
CA ALA A 10 7.00 -7.25 23.38
C ALA A 10 8.42 -7.04 22.85
N ILE A 11 8.76 -7.67 21.75
CA ILE A 11 10.09 -7.61 21.12
C ILE A 11 10.24 -6.46 20.11
N HIS A 12 9.13 -5.84 19.68
CA HIS A 12 9.11 -4.68 18.77
C HIS A 12 8.01 -3.70 19.15
N LEU A 13 8.09 -2.49 18.59
CA LEU A 13 6.96 -1.56 18.61
C LEU A 13 5.79 -2.17 17.81
N PRO A 14 4.55 -2.06 18.31
CA PRO A 14 3.40 -2.58 17.61
C PRO A 14 3.17 -1.81 16.30
N TYR A 15 2.75 -2.53 15.25
CA TYR A 15 2.30 -1.91 14.03
C TYR A 15 0.87 -1.43 14.17
N SER A 16 0.64 -0.20 13.73
CA SER A 16 -0.70 0.38 13.63
C SER A 16 -1.40 -0.13 12.36
N GLU A 17 -2.74 -0.08 12.35
CA GLU A 17 -3.49 -0.32 11.12
C GLU A 17 -3.15 0.71 10.05
N MET A 18 -3.14 0.28 8.78
CA MET A 18 -2.91 1.17 7.65
C MET A 18 -4.12 2.09 7.44
N ARG A 19 -3.87 3.40 7.49
CA ARG A 19 -4.83 4.45 7.19
C ARG A 19 -4.60 4.96 5.77
N THR A 20 -5.15 4.26 4.79
CA THR A 20 -4.99 4.61 3.38
C THR A 20 -5.70 5.92 3.05
N ASN A 21 -4.99 6.90 2.48
CA ASN A 21 -5.58 8.09 1.90
C ASN A 21 -6.18 7.76 0.52
N ARG A 22 -7.51 7.76 0.43
CA ARG A 22 -8.24 7.34 -0.77
C ARG A 22 -8.03 8.31 -1.93
N THR A 23 -7.99 9.62 -1.65
CA THR A 23 -7.72 10.65 -2.66
C THR A 23 -6.39 10.41 -3.36
N MET A 24 -5.34 10.08 -2.60
CA MET A 24 -4.04 9.70 -3.17
C MET A 24 -4.10 8.36 -3.91
N ALA A 25 -4.81 7.37 -3.36
CA ALA A 25 -4.95 6.05 -3.98
C ALA A 25 -5.69 6.15 -5.33
N ASP A 26 -6.73 6.96 -5.43
CA ASP A 26 -7.46 7.18 -6.67
C ASP A 26 -6.60 7.93 -7.71
N THR A 27 -5.80 8.90 -7.28
CA THR A 27 -4.80 9.56 -8.15
C THR A 27 -3.79 8.55 -8.67
N PHE A 28 -3.27 7.66 -7.83
CA PHE A 28 -2.35 6.60 -8.24
C PHE A 28 -2.99 5.63 -9.24
N LYS A 29 -4.23 5.22 -9.02
CA LYS A 29 -5.00 4.38 -9.96
C LYS A 29 -5.16 5.04 -11.32
N GLU A 30 -5.47 6.34 -11.35
CA GLU A 30 -5.59 7.08 -12.59
C GLU A 30 -4.26 7.13 -13.35
N ASN A 31 -3.16 7.35 -12.65
CA ASN A 31 -1.83 7.31 -13.23
C ASN A 31 -1.46 5.91 -13.77
N LEU A 32 -1.88 4.82 -13.12
CA LEU A 32 -1.74 3.48 -13.70
C LEU A 32 -2.53 3.32 -15.00
N ARG A 33 -3.76 3.86 -15.08
CA ARG A 33 -4.57 3.83 -16.31
C ARG A 33 -3.93 4.62 -17.44
N LEU A 34 -3.35 5.79 -17.14
CA LEU A 34 -2.58 6.56 -18.12
C LEU A 34 -1.36 5.78 -18.64
N LEU A 35 -0.79 4.90 -17.84
CA LEU A 35 0.30 4.01 -18.23
C LEU A 35 -0.19 2.72 -18.94
N GLY A 36 -1.49 2.60 -19.21
CA GLY A 36 -2.08 1.48 -19.95
C GLY A 36 -2.45 0.26 -19.10
N GLU A 37 -2.43 0.39 -17.77
CA GLU A 37 -2.72 -0.73 -16.87
C GLU A 37 -4.16 -0.66 -16.32
N THR A 38 -4.74 -1.82 -16.10
CA THR A 38 -6.01 -1.97 -15.39
C THR A 38 -5.78 -2.09 -13.90
N THR A 39 -6.65 -1.47 -13.11
CA THR A 39 -6.56 -1.52 -11.65
C THR A 39 -7.79 -2.21 -11.08
N GLU A 40 -7.58 -3.10 -10.14
CA GLU A 40 -8.64 -3.69 -9.33
C GLU A 40 -8.49 -3.26 -7.88
N ASP A 41 -9.61 -3.15 -7.17
CA ASP A 41 -9.54 -3.03 -5.72
C ASP A 41 -9.10 -4.38 -5.16
N GLY A 42 -7.95 -4.41 -4.51
CA GLY A 42 -7.38 -5.62 -3.94
C GLY A 42 -8.33 -6.26 -2.93
N PRO A 43 -8.25 -7.59 -2.75
CA PRO A 43 -9.07 -8.29 -1.77
C PRO A 43 -8.73 -7.80 -0.36
N ARG A 44 -9.72 -7.30 0.36
CA ARG A 44 -9.57 -6.77 1.74
C ARG A 44 -9.06 -7.81 2.76
N ASN A 45 -9.14 -9.09 2.43
CA ASN A 45 -8.75 -10.20 3.31
C ASN A 45 -7.29 -10.67 3.17
N ARG A 46 -6.48 -10.01 2.33
CA ARG A 46 -5.04 -10.31 2.14
C ARG A 46 -4.14 -9.22 2.71
N MET A 47 -4.58 -8.55 3.74
CA MET A 47 -3.81 -7.49 4.38
C MET A 47 -2.82 -8.12 5.36
N GLY A 48 -1.54 -7.92 5.11
CA GLY A 48 -0.46 -8.24 6.03
C GLY A 48 -0.20 -7.10 7.02
N SER A 49 0.67 -7.37 7.99
CA SER A 49 1.19 -6.38 8.91
C SER A 49 2.38 -5.65 8.26
N LEU A 50 2.44 -4.33 8.35
CA LEU A 50 3.53 -3.51 7.81
C LEU A 50 3.70 -2.20 8.60
N ASP A 51 4.91 -1.70 8.61
CA ASP A 51 5.31 -0.47 9.30
C ASP A 51 4.70 0.81 8.69
N MET A 52 4.30 0.77 7.41
CA MET A 52 3.55 1.86 6.79
C MET A 52 2.24 2.20 7.51
N GLY A 53 1.70 1.26 8.29
CA GLY A 53 0.59 1.56 9.21
C GLY A 53 0.94 2.71 10.13
N ASN A 54 2.11 2.67 10.77
CA ASN A 54 2.56 3.72 11.69
C ASN A 54 2.77 5.06 10.98
N VAL A 55 3.38 5.04 9.77
CA VAL A 55 3.55 6.25 8.95
C VAL A 55 2.20 6.87 8.59
N SER A 56 1.23 6.05 8.21
CA SER A 56 -0.10 6.49 7.78
C SER A 56 -0.94 7.13 8.89
N GLN A 57 -0.55 6.96 10.16
CA GLN A 57 -1.17 7.69 11.28
C GLN A 57 -0.65 9.12 11.41
N LEU A 58 0.52 9.41 10.88
CA LEU A 58 1.20 10.70 11.04
C LEU A 58 1.06 11.60 9.81
N VAL A 59 1.03 11.01 8.62
CA VAL A 59 0.93 11.73 7.33
C VAL A 59 0.00 10.99 6.37
N PRO A 60 -0.62 11.68 5.40
CA PRO A 60 -1.35 11.02 4.32
C PRO A 60 -0.45 10.03 3.59
N ALA A 61 -0.89 8.79 3.48
CA ALA A 61 -0.09 7.72 2.90
C ALA A 61 -0.93 6.74 2.07
N ILE A 62 -0.27 6.10 1.10
CA ILE A 62 -0.77 4.94 0.35
C ILE A 62 0.30 3.85 0.35
N HIS A 63 -0.13 2.61 0.20
CA HIS A 63 0.75 1.46 0.01
C HIS A 63 0.17 0.57 -1.09
N PRO A 64 0.36 0.96 -2.36
CA PRO A 64 -0.17 0.20 -3.50
C PRO A 64 0.64 -1.07 -3.75
N PHE A 65 -0.01 -2.08 -4.29
CA PHE A 65 0.61 -3.32 -4.76
C PHE A 65 0.58 -3.37 -6.28
N ILE A 66 1.68 -3.80 -6.87
CA ILE A 66 1.80 -4.06 -8.31
C ILE A 66 2.00 -5.55 -8.51
N ALA A 67 1.23 -6.17 -9.41
CA ALA A 67 1.38 -7.56 -9.73
C ALA A 67 2.67 -7.80 -10.52
N ILE A 68 3.52 -8.70 -10.01
CA ILE A 68 4.76 -9.13 -10.66
C ILE A 68 4.75 -10.63 -11.02
N CYS A 69 3.69 -11.33 -10.65
CA CYS A 69 3.50 -12.75 -10.89
C CYS A 69 2.03 -13.12 -10.75
N ARG A 70 1.71 -14.38 -11.04
CA ARG A 70 0.35 -14.91 -10.87
C ARG A 70 -0.10 -14.83 -9.39
N PRO A 71 -1.41 -14.57 -9.12
CA PRO A 71 -1.92 -14.39 -7.76
C PRO A 71 -1.79 -15.60 -6.82
N SER A 72 -1.60 -16.81 -7.39
CA SER A 72 -1.45 -18.06 -6.63
C SER A 72 -0.07 -18.22 -5.98
N LEU A 73 0.92 -17.40 -6.34
CA LEU A 73 2.25 -17.45 -5.74
C LEU A 73 2.21 -16.79 -4.35
N ALA A 74 2.63 -17.54 -3.33
CA ALA A 74 2.71 -17.01 -1.97
C ALA A 74 3.86 -16.00 -1.84
N SER A 75 3.56 -14.82 -1.28
CA SER A 75 4.60 -13.89 -0.84
C SER A 75 5.49 -14.57 0.23
N HIS A 76 6.74 -14.16 0.35
CA HIS A 76 7.75 -14.76 1.24
C HIS A 76 8.13 -16.22 0.91
N SER A 77 7.96 -16.64 -0.36
CA SER A 77 8.44 -17.94 -0.87
C SER A 77 9.68 -17.75 -1.76
N ARG A 78 10.42 -18.84 -2.01
CA ARG A 78 11.55 -18.85 -2.96
C ARG A 78 11.10 -18.53 -4.39
N GLU A 79 9.95 -19.04 -4.78
CA GLU A 79 9.34 -18.84 -6.08
C GLU A 79 8.96 -17.36 -6.27
N PHE A 80 8.46 -16.69 -5.20
CA PHE A 80 8.18 -15.27 -5.26
C PHE A 80 9.48 -14.44 -5.38
N ALA A 81 10.55 -14.83 -4.66
CA ALA A 81 11.85 -14.18 -4.78
C ALA A 81 12.43 -14.36 -6.20
N GLN A 82 12.25 -15.53 -6.83
CA GLN A 82 12.64 -15.74 -8.23
C GLN A 82 11.80 -14.86 -9.17
N ALA A 83 10.50 -14.72 -8.94
CA ALA A 83 9.63 -13.88 -9.77
C ALA A 83 10.05 -12.41 -9.81
N THR A 84 10.67 -11.88 -8.75
CA THR A 84 11.20 -10.51 -8.75
C THR A 84 12.34 -10.30 -9.75
N GLN A 85 13.03 -11.35 -10.16
CA GLN A 85 14.16 -11.31 -11.11
C GLN A 85 13.74 -11.63 -12.55
N MET A 86 12.46 -11.92 -12.77
CA MET A 86 11.92 -12.21 -14.09
C MET A 86 11.51 -10.90 -14.80
N PRO A 87 11.33 -10.94 -16.14
CA PRO A 87 10.91 -9.75 -16.91
C PRO A 87 9.64 -9.08 -16.38
N GLU A 88 8.69 -9.85 -15.86
CA GLU A 88 7.46 -9.35 -15.26
C GLU A 88 7.74 -8.57 -13.96
N GLY A 89 8.73 -9.02 -13.18
CA GLY A 89 9.20 -8.32 -11.99
C GLY A 89 9.83 -6.97 -12.33
N GLU A 90 10.69 -6.92 -13.35
CA GLU A 90 11.30 -5.68 -13.85
C GLU A 90 10.24 -4.74 -14.42
N LYS A 91 9.32 -5.25 -15.24
CA LYS A 91 8.18 -4.47 -15.75
C LYS A 91 7.36 -3.88 -14.63
N GLY A 92 7.02 -4.67 -13.61
CA GLY A 92 6.26 -4.23 -12.45
C GLY A 92 7.00 -3.15 -11.66
N LEU A 93 8.31 -3.27 -11.46
CA LEU A 93 9.15 -2.28 -10.81
C LEU A 93 9.12 -0.93 -11.54
N LEU A 94 9.35 -0.95 -12.87
CA LEU A 94 9.33 0.26 -13.68
C LEU A 94 7.94 0.91 -13.73
N LEU A 95 6.90 0.11 -13.81
CA LEU A 95 5.52 0.59 -13.75
C LEU A 95 5.22 1.27 -12.42
N ALA A 96 5.56 0.63 -11.30
CA ALA A 96 5.39 1.19 -9.97
C ALA A 96 6.14 2.52 -9.82
N ALA A 97 7.40 2.58 -10.26
CA ALA A 97 8.21 3.79 -10.20
C ALA A 97 7.60 4.94 -11.01
N ARG A 98 7.12 4.67 -12.23
CA ARG A 98 6.45 5.67 -13.08
C ARG A 98 5.15 6.16 -12.45
N ALA A 99 4.29 5.26 -11.97
CA ALA A 99 3.01 5.63 -11.36
C ALA A 99 3.21 6.45 -10.07
N LEU A 100 4.20 6.09 -9.24
CA LEU A 100 4.55 6.85 -8.04
C LEU A 100 5.11 8.24 -8.41
N ALA A 101 5.96 8.34 -9.43
CA ALA A 101 6.52 9.62 -9.89
C ALA A 101 5.43 10.56 -10.42
N LEU A 102 4.49 10.04 -11.23
CA LEU A 102 3.34 10.81 -11.71
C LEU A 102 2.47 11.28 -10.53
N THR A 103 2.16 10.39 -9.59
CA THR A 103 1.36 10.74 -8.41
C THR A 103 2.06 11.81 -7.55
N ALA A 104 3.38 11.71 -7.37
CA ALA A 104 4.14 12.73 -6.68
C ALA A 104 4.10 14.08 -7.43
N ALA A 105 4.24 14.06 -8.76
CA ALA A 105 4.12 15.25 -9.57
C ALA A 105 2.75 15.91 -9.44
N ASP A 106 1.65 15.12 -9.51
CA ASP A 106 0.29 15.62 -9.32
C ASP A 106 0.12 16.29 -7.96
N VAL A 107 0.62 15.67 -6.90
CA VAL A 107 0.58 16.24 -5.55
C VAL A 107 1.38 17.53 -5.47
N LEU A 108 2.55 17.61 -6.12
CA LEU A 108 3.40 18.79 -6.10
C LEU A 108 2.78 19.98 -6.86
N VAL A 109 2.16 19.74 -8.01
CA VAL A 109 1.66 20.81 -8.88
C VAL A 109 0.23 21.24 -8.54
N SER A 110 -0.60 20.35 -7.99
CA SER A 110 -2.02 20.63 -7.73
C SER A 110 -2.28 21.02 -6.27
N ALA A 111 -2.48 22.30 -6.02
CA ALA A 111 -2.88 22.79 -4.70
C ALA A 111 -4.24 22.24 -4.25
N ASP A 112 -5.18 22.04 -5.19
CA ASP A 112 -6.50 21.45 -4.89
C ASP A 112 -6.39 19.98 -4.47
N LEU A 113 -5.56 19.20 -5.15
CA LEU A 113 -5.31 17.81 -4.77
C LEU A 113 -4.72 17.72 -3.36
N ARG A 114 -3.70 18.55 -3.05
CA ARG A 114 -3.12 18.59 -1.70
C ARG A 114 -4.17 18.94 -0.64
N ARG A 115 -5.03 19.93 -0.91
CA ARG A 115 -6.10 20.31 0.00
C ARG A 115 -7.05 19.13 0.27
N ARG A 116 -7.51 18.42 -0.77
CA ARG A 116 -8.40 17.25 -0.63
C ARG A 116 -7.75 16.10 0.14
N ILE A 117 -6.48 15.83 -0.10
CA ILE A 117 -5.68 14.82 0.62
C ILE A 117 -5.62 15.17 2.11
N ASP A 118 -5.33 16.42 2.44
CA ASP A 118 -5.21 16.90 3.83
C ASP A 118 -6.56 16.92 4.54
N GLU A 119 -7.63 17.38 3.89
CA GLU A 119 -8.99 17.34 4.41
C GLU A 119 -9.46 15.92 4.74
N GLU A 120 -9.17 14.96 3.86
CA GLU A 120 -9.46 13.55 4.12
C GLU A 120 -8.66 13.03 5.32
N PHE A 121 -7.37 13.35 5.38
CA PHE A 121 -6.50 12.91 6.48
C PHE A 121 -6.93 13.46 7.83
N ARG A 122 -7.40 14.71 7.90
CA ARG A 122 -7.82 15.37 9.13
C ARG A 122 -9.21 14.94 9.62
N ARG A 123 -10.01 14.24 8.80
CA ARG A 123 -11.33 13.77 9.25
C ARG A 123 -11.19 12.71 10.34
N PRO A 124 -11.82 12.91 11.54
CA PRO A 124 -11.82 11.91 12.59
C PRO A 124 -12.53 10.64 12.09
N GLY A 125 -11.88 9.51 12.23
CA GLY A 125 -12.52 8.21 12.06
C GLY A 125 -12.91 7.84 10.63
N GLY A 126 -11.98 7.92 9.68
CA GLY A 126 -12.10 7.28 8.36
C GLY A 126 -12.20 5.76 8.51
N LYS A 127 -13.19 5.25 9.26
CA LYS A 127 -13.56 3.83 9.20
C LYS A 127 -14.14 3.61 7.81
N THR A 128 -13.40 2.94 6.99
CA THR A 128 -13.89 2.32 5.76
C THR A 128 -15.02 1.37 6.13
N LYS A 129 -16.25 1.73 5.73
CA LYS A 129 -17.36 0.77 5.69
C LYS A 129 -17.07 -0.29 4.64
#